data_16ca11ced0a82752606e1d62136ed440
#
_entry.id   16ca11ced0a82752606e1d62136ed440
#
_cell.length_a   1.000
_cell.length_b   1.000
_cell.length_c   1.000
_cell.angle_alpha   90.00
_cell.angle_beta   90.00
_cell.angle_gamma   90.00
#
_symmetry.space_group_name_H-M   'P 1'
#
loop_
_entity.id
_entity.type
_entity.pdbx_description
1 polymer ?
#
loop_
_entity_poly.entity_id
_entity_poly.type
_entity_poly.pdbx_seq_one_letter_code
_entity_poly.pdbx_strand_id
1 'polypeptide(L)'
;GSAELRMRILEATAERFDREKINCEICCSSDGIFALLCPERKILIADGEAGIKSDRGIDLNSLYGGLYPRELMRIYTCEKKKKTDRCSRFLQAAESLKSELVRLDSQSIDYAKIVAFTLRLWKKNGGAMKGNIGRETKRFVSCITPDGVELNMKAFDSCDRISVVVDRTGAVSARIVDRIRRYALGSGYDVTSFVCSLDGKTVEHIIIPELRFGVFSSEHYHRLLPKKERKIFASRFHTQESEKVKNRLSFTAKAYRSLMNEAFESMIGAREEEEKINYLFRGISDTKEAVDEIAVQLCD
;
A
#
# COMPACT_ATOMS: atom_id res chain seq x y z
N GLY A 1 6.28 -22.27 10.80
CA GLY A 1 5.79 -22.91 9.58
C GLY A 1 6.22 -22.15 8.34
N SER A 2 6.08 -22.75 7.15
CA SER A 2 6.40 -22.08 5.89
C SER A 2 5.46 -20.91 5.61
N ALA A 3 5.90 -19.91 4.84
CA ALA A 3 5.05 -18.79 4.41
C ALA A 3 3.84 -19.29 3.60
N GLU A 4 4.05 -20.29 2.76
CA GLU A 4 2.99 -20.91 1.97
C GLU A 4 1.88 -21.50 2.87
N LEU A 5 2.24 -22.21 3.93
CA LEU A 5 1.24 -22.75 4.89
C LEU A 5 0.51 -21.65 5.62
N ARG A 6 1.21 -20.61 6.08
CA ARG A 6 0.61 -19.45 6.78
C ARG A 6 -0.40 -18.74 5.87
N MET A 7 -0.05 -18.54 4.61
CA MET A 7 -0.93 -17.92 3.60
C MET A 7 -2.18 -18.79 3.38
N ARG A 8 -2.03 -20.09 3.18
CA ARG A 8 -3.18 -21.01 2.98
C ARG A 8 -4.14 -21.03 4.17
N ILE A 9 -3.62 -20.94 5.40
CA ILE A 9 -4.46 -20.82 6.60
C ILE A 9 -5.25 -19.51 6.59
N LEU A 10 -4.63 -18.39 6.24
CA LEU A 10 -5.31 -17.10 6.16
C LEU A 10 -6.35 -17.08 5.03
N GLU A 11 -6.07 -17.71 3.90
CA GLU A 11 -7.03 -17.88 2.79
C GLU A 11 -8.24 -18.69 3.22
N ALA A 12 -8.03 -19.85 3.85
CA ALA A 12 -9.12 -20.70 4.34
C ALA A 12 -9.96 -19.98 5.42
N THR A 13 -9.30 -19.18 6.28
CA THR A 13 -9.99 -18.34 7.28
C THR A 13 -10.83 -17.23 6.61
N ALA A 14 -10.30 -16.58 5.57
CA ALA A 14 -11.03 -15.56 4.81
C ALA A 14 -12.26 -16.15 4.10
N GLU A 15 -12.11 -17.32 3.47
CA GLU A 15 -13.22 -18.04 2.83
C GLU A 15 -14.31 -18.44 3.84
N ARG A 16 -13.90 -18.81 5.07
CA ARG A 16 -14.85 -19.11 6.14
C ARG A 16 -15.62 -17.87 6.56
N PHE A 17 -14.95 -16.73 6.77
CA PHE A 17 -15.59 -15.46 7.09
C PHE A 17 -16.60 -15.04 6.02
N ASP A 18 -16.26 -15.22 4.73
CA ASP A 18 -17.17 -14.93 3.63
C ASP A 18 -18.41 -15.83 3.66
N ARG A 19 -18.23 -17.13 3.88
CA ARG A 19 -19.34 -18.10 4.04
C ARG A 19 -20.26 -17.76 5.22
N GLU A 20 -19.71 -17.29 6.33
CA GLU A 20 -20.44 -16.87 7.53
C GLU A 20 -20.96 -15.43 7.43
N LYS A 21 -20.74 -14.75 6.29
CA LYS A 21 -21.13 -13.34 6.03
C LYS A 21 -20.54 -12.37 7.04
N ILE A 22 -19.33 -12.66 7.53
CA ILE A 22 -18.58 -11.78 8.41
C ILE A 22 -17.81 -10.80 7.53
N ASN A 23 -18.04 -9.50 7.74
CA ASN A 23 -17.31 -8.47 7.01
C ASN A 23 -15.84 -8.44 7.44
N CYS A 24 -14.95 -8.74 6.51
CA CYS A 24 -13.51 -8.83 6.74
C CYS A 24 -12.74 -8.03 5.70
N GLU A 25 -11.81 -7.19 6.16
CA GLU A 25 -10.82 -6.53 5.30
C GLU A 25 -9.61 -7.45 5.14
N ILE A 26 -9.28 -7.78 3.90
CA ILE A 26 -8.13 -8.64 3.57
C ILE A 26 -6.91 -7.75 3.30
N CYS A 27 -5.85 -7.94 4.09
CA CYS A 27 -4.59 -7.25 3.92
C CYS A 27 -3.62 -8.13 3.13
N CYS A 28 -3.22 -7.66 1.95
CA CYS A 28 -2.33 -8.39 1.04
C CYS A 28 -0.97 -7.71 0.91
N SER A 29 0.07 -8.53 0.73
CA SER A 29 1.40 -8.15 0.26
C SER A 29 1.63 -8.70 -1.16
N SER A 30 2.86 -8.58 -1.68
CA SER A 30 3.29 -9.23 -2.92
C SER A 30 3.17 -10.75 -2.88
N ASP A 31 3.27 -11.32 -1.69
CA ASP A 31 3.38 -12.76 -1.50
C ASP A 31 2.03 -13.40 -1.12
N GLY A 32 0.97 -12.60 -1.04
CA GLY A 32 -0.39 -13.03 -0.73
C GLY A 32 -1.01 -12.36 0.49
N ILE A 33 -1.99 -13.03 1.09
CA ILE A 33 -2.67 -12.52 2.29
C ILE A 33 -1.74 -12.65 3.49
N PHE A 34 -1.54 -11.54 4.23
CA PHE A 34 -0.75 -11.56 5.46
C PHE A 34 -1.55 -11.20 6.71
N ALA A 35 -2.75 -10.61 6.57
CA ALA A 35 -3.63 -10.35 7.70
C ALA A 35 -5.11 -10.22 7.27
N LEU A 36 -6.00 -10.50 8.22
CA LEU A 36 -7.44 -10.37 8.12
C LEU A 36 -7.93 -9.47 9.26
N LEU A 37 -8.59 -8.37 8.94
CA LEU A 37 -9.15 -7.44 9.91
C LEU A 37 -10.68 -7.52 9.86
N CYS A 38 -11.29 -7.92 10.97
CA CYS A 38 -12.74 -7.95 11.15
C CYS A 38 -13.18 -6.82 12.11
N PRO A 39 -13.51 -5.62 11.62
CA PRO A 39 -13.78 -4.46 12.46
C PRO A 39 -14.97 -4.66 13.41
N GLU A 40 -16.01 -5.35 12.96
CA GLU A 40 -17.24 -5.61 13.74
C GLU A 40 -16.96 -6.51 14.96
N ARG A 41 -16.09 -7.50 14.81
CA ARG A 41 -15.68 -8.39 15.90
C ARG A 41 -14.46 -7.87 16.67
N LYS A 42 -13.81 -6.80 16.20
CA LYS A 42 -12.55 -6.26 16.75
C LYS A 42 -11.42 -7.29 16.76
N ILE A 43 -11.38 -8.14 15.76
CA ILE A 43 -10.38 -9.21 15.62
C ILE A 43 -9.43 -8.85 14.47
N LEU A 44 -8.13 -9.05 14.73
CA LEU A 44 -7.07 -9.03 13.73
C LEU A 44 -6.35 -10.37 13.77
N ILE A 45 -6.37 -11.09 12.66
CA ILE A 45 -5.59 -12.33 12.47
C ILE A 45 -4.45 -11.98 11.52
N ALA A 46 -3.21 -12.25 11.91
CA ALA A 46 -2.06 -11.86 11.10
C ALA A 46 -0.98 -12.95 11.10
N ASP A 47 -0.21 -12.98 10.01
CA ASP A 47 1.04 -13.73 9.94
C ASP A 47 2.00 -13.27 11.03
N GLY A 48 2.63 -14.20 11.76
CA GLY A 48 3.57 -13.88 12.81
C GLY A 48 4.80 -13.08 12.35
N GLU A 49 5.14 -13.11 11.07
CA GLU A 49 6.21 -12.29 10.47
C GLU A 49 5.76 -10.83 10.21
N ALA A 50 4.48 -10.52 10.32
CA ALA A 50 3.96 -9.14 10.16
C ALA A 50 4.40 -8.17 11.27
N GLY A 51 5.10 -8.66 12.31
CA GLY A 51 5.62 -7.84 13.40
C GLY A 51 4.55 -7.25 14.33
N ILE A 52 3.34 -7.78 14.28
CA ILE A 52 2.20 -7.35 15.10
C ILE A 52 2.23 -8.10 16.42
N LYS A 53 2.11 -7.37 17.53
CA LYS A 53 1.94 -8.01 18.84
C LYS A 53 0.55 -8.60 18.95
N SER A 54 0.47 -9.89 19.28
CA SER A 54 -0.79 -10.62 19.41
C SER A 54 -1.02 -11.08 20.85
N ASP A 55 -2.28 -11.21 21.25
CA ASP A 55 -2.70 -11.77 22.54
C ASP A 55 -2.63 -13.30 22.53
N ARG A 56 -2.79 -13.90 21.36
CA ARG A 56 -2.71 -15.35 21.12
C ARG A 56 -1.85 -15.63 19.91
N GLY A 57 -1.13 -16.73 19.91
CA GLY A 57 -0.33 -17.20 18.77
C GLY A 57 -0.43 -18.70 18.61
N ILE A 58 -0.53 -19.16 17.36
CA ILE A 58 -0.48 -20.58 17.00
C ILE A 58 0.92 -20.86 16.45
N ASP A 59 1.67 -21.75 17.12
CA ASP A 59 2.97 -22.19 16.62
C ASP A 59 2.80 -23.34 15.62
N LEU A 60 2.89 -22.99 14.34
CA LEU A 60 2.78 -23.95 13.24
C LEU A 60 3.96 -24.92 13.16
N ASN A 61 5.08 -24.68 13.86
CA ASN A 61 6.21 -25.60 13.83
C ASN A 61 5.89 -26.95 14.49
N SER A 62 4.92 -26.98 15.39
CA SER A 62 4.43 -28.21 16.02
C SER A 62 3.83 -29.19 15.00
N LEU A 63 3.25 -28.69 13.90
CA LEU A 63 2.68 -29.51 12.82
C LEU A 63 3.71 -30.33 12.06
N TYR A 64 4.96 -29.91 12.05
CA TYR A 64 6.03 -30.55 11.30
C TYR A 64 6.79 -31.64 12.10
N GLY A 65 6.45 -31.87 13.36
CA GLY A 65 7.06 -32.91 14.18
C GLY A 65 8.59 -32.89 14.28
N GLY A 66 9.22 -31.79 13.91
CA GLY A 66 10.68 -31.65 13.88
C GLY A 66 11.38 -32.32 12.71
N LEU A 67 10.65 -32.79 11.68
CA LEU A 67 11.16 -33.56 10.53
C LEU A 67 11.79 -32.71 9.42
N TYR A 68 12.11 -31.43 9.64
CA TYR A 68 12.74 -30.57 8.65
C TYR A 68 14.24 -30.34 8.94
N PRO A 69 15.09 -30.09 7.93
CA PRO A 69 16.52 -29.89 8.09
C PRO A 69 16.82 -28.52 8.73
N ARG A 70 16.88 -28.49 10.06
CA ARG A 70 17.03 -27.25 10.87
C ARG A 70 18.20 -26.37 10.48
N GLU A 71 19.32 -26.98 10.07
CA GLU A 71 20.53 -26.21 9.70
C GLU A 71 20.31 -25.46 8.38
N LEU A 72 19.75 -26.10 7.35
CA LEU A 72 19.42 -25.45 6.09
C LEU A 72 18.36 -24.37 6.27
N MET A 73 17.34 -24.64 7.08
CA MET A 73 16.33 -23.65 7.46
C MET A 73 16.99 -22.41 8.07
N ARG A 74 17.93 -22.58 9.01
CA ARG A 74 18.65 -21.49 9.65
C ARG A 74 19.47 -20.67 8.64
N ILE A 75 20.15 -21.35 7.72
CA ILE A 75 20.94 -20.69 6.65
C ILE A 75 20.04 -19.83 5.77
N TYR A 76 18.98 -20.41 5.22
CA TYR A 76 18.08 -19.69 4.29
C TYR A 76 17.34 -18.54 5.00
N THR A 77 16.90 -18.73 6.22
CA THR A 77 16.28 -17.65 7.02
C THR A 77 17.26 -16.51 7.27
N CYS A 78 18.53 -16.81 7.55
CA CYS A 78 19.56 -15.80 7.74
C CYS A 78 19.82 -15.01 6.44
N GLU A 79 19.93 -15.70 5.30
CA GLU A 79 20.13 -15.04 3.99
C GLU A 79 18.91 -14.21 3.58
N LYS A 80 17.68 -14.73 3.74
CA LYS A 80 16.44 -13.96 3.55
C LYS A 80 16.47 -12.68 4.37
N LYS A 81 16.79 -12.77 5.66
CA LYS A 81 16.85 -11.62 6.56
C LYS A 81 17.86 -10.57 6.08
N LYS A 82 19.08 -10.97 5.67
CA LYS A 82 20.09 -10.04 5.15
C LYS A 82 19.56 -9.27 3.93
N LYS A 83 18.87 -9.95 3.01
CA LYS A 83 18.28 -9.35 1.81
C LYS A 83 17.13 -8.41 2.17
N THR A 84 16.26 -8.79 3.09
CA THR A 84 15.17 -7.95 3.61
C THR A 84 15.70 -6.69 4.32
N ASP A 85 16.74 -6.83 5.15
CA ASP A 85 17.38 -5.68 5.81
C ASP A 85 18.05 -4.75 4.80
N ARG A 86 18.63 -5.30 3.73
CA ARG A 86 19.20 -4.52 2.61
C ARG A 86 18.11 -3.76 1.88
N CYS A 87 17.00 -4.42 1.54
CA CYS A 87 15.82 -3.80 0.93
C CYS A 87 15.31 -2.63 1.76
N SER A 88 15.12 -2.84 3.07
CA SER A 88 14.64 -1.80 3.98
C SER A 88 15.53 -0.55 3.98
N ARG A 89 16.87 -0.72 3.94
CA ARG A 89 17.81 0.41 3.84
C ARG A 89 17.66 1.17 2.53
N PHE A 90 17.49 0.47 1.40
CA PHE A 90 17.27 1.12 0.11
C PHE A 90 15.96 1.88 0.07
N LEU A 91 14.87 1.31 0.60
CA LEU A 91 13.57 1.98 0.67
C LEU A 91 13.62 3.24 1.55
N GLN A 92 14.31 3.20 2.70
CA GLN A 92 14.50 4.38 3.56
C GLN A 92 15.30 5.49 2.85
N ALA A 93 16.35 5.13 2.12
CA ALA A 93 17.11 6.08 1.31
C ALA A 93 16.26 6.64 0.16
N ALA A 94 15.46 5.81 -0.50
CA ALA A 94 14.54 6.21 -1.55
C ALA A 94 13.45 7.17 -1.03
N GLU A 95 12.88 6.93 0.16
CA GLU A 95 11.94 7.84 0.83
C GLU A 95 12.56 9.23 1.02
N SER A 96 13.80 9.28 1.50
CA SER A 96 14.53 10.54 1.69
C SER A 96 14.70 11.30 0.36
N LEU A 97 15.04 10.59 -0.73
CA LEU A 97 15.16 11.21 -2.05
C LEU A 97 13.79 11.60 -2.64
N LYS A 98 12.73 10.83 -2.41
CA LYS A 98 11.35 11.23 -2.79
C LYS A 98 10.95 12.52 -2.10
N SER A 99 11.23 12.65 -0.81
CA SER A 99 10.98 13.88 -0.04
C SER A 99 11.75 15.08 -0.60
N GLU A 100 13.02 14.88 -0.99
CA GLU A 100 13.82 15.94 -1.63
C GLU A 100 13.28 16.33 -3.02
N LEU A 101 12.81 15.36 -3.82
CA LEU A 101 12.13 15.63 -5.09
C LEU A 101 10.91 16.53 -4.90
N VAL A 102 10.05 16.18 -3.94
CA VAL A 102 8.86 16.98 -3.59
C VAL A 102 9.28 18.39 -3.13
N ARG A 103 10.32 18.50 -2.33
CA ARG A 103 10.82 19.79 -1.82
C ARG A 103 11.36 20.67 -2.96
N LEU A 104 12.16 20.11 -3.85
CA LEU A 104 12.72 20.84 -5.00
C LEU A 104 11.64 21.31 -5.96
N ASP A 105 10.72 20.43 -6.34
CA ASP A 105 9.64 20.74 -7.27
C ASP A 105 8.66 21.78 -6.70
N SER A 106 8.48 21.75 -5.37
CA SER A 106 7.63 22.71 -4.66
C SER A 106 8.07 24.15 -4.79
N GLN A 107 9.34 24.42 -5.14
CA GLN A 107 9.86 25.78 -5.31
C GLN A 107 9.29 26.48 -6.55
N SER A 108 8.82 25.73 -7.53
CA SER A 108 8.25 26.24 -8.78
C SER A 108 6.71 26.17 -8.82
N ILE A 109 6.04 25.77 -7.73
CA ILE A 109 4.58 25.62 -7.71
C ILE A 109 3.87 26.97 -7.51
N ASP A 110 2.90 27.25 -8.38
CA ASP A 110 1.93 28.33 -8.20
C ASP A 110 0.77 27.86 -7.31
N TYR A 111 0.92 28.12 -6.03
CA TYR A 111 -0.08 27.74 -5.03
C TYR A 111 -1.44 28.44 -5.23
N ALA A 112 -1.47 29.67 -5.75
CA ALA A 112 -2.72 30.37 -6.02
C ALA A 112 -3.54 29.68 -7.10
N LYS A 113 -2.87 29.17 -8.13
CA LYS A 113 -3.53 28.33 -9.15
C LYS A 113 -4.09 27.03 -8.59
N ILE A 114 -3.36 26.36 -7.67
CA ILE A 114 -3.86 25.15 -7.02
C ILE A 114 -5.10 25.47 -6.19
N VAL A 115 -5.07 26.53 -5.37
CA VAL A 115 -6.21 26.96 -4.56
C VAL A 115 -7.44 27.21 -5.43
N ALA A 116 -7.30 28.06 -6.45
CA ALA A 116 -8.40 28.38 -7.37
C ALA A 116 -8.93 27.14 -8.11
N PHE A 117 -8.04 26.25 -8.51
CA PHE A 117 -8.41 25.00 -9.18
C PHE A 117 -9.18 24.06 -8.25
N THR A 118 -8.69 23.81 -7.05
CA THR A 118 -9.31 22.88 -6.09
C THR A 118 -10.67 23.39 -5.61
N LEU A 119 -10.86 24.69 -5.45
CA LEU A 119 -12.17 25.29 -5.18
C LEU A 119 -13.17 25.01 -6.30
N ARG A 120 -12.76 25.20 -7.58
CA ARG A 120 -13.63 24.89 -8.74
C ARG A 120 -13.91 23.40 -8.83
N LEU A 121 -12.91 22.54 -8.58
CA LEU A 121 -13.06 21.09 -8.59
C LEU A 121 -14.05 20.64 -7.52
N TRP A 122 -13.95 21.21 -6.30
CA TRP A 122 -14.87 20.93 -5.22
C TRP A 122 -16.29 21.43 -5.50
N LYS A 123 -16.46 22.67 -5.97
CA LYS A 123 -17.77 23.21 -6.36
C LYS A 123 -18.49 22.35 -7.41
N LYS A 124 -17.72 21.70 -8.30
CA LYS A 124 -18.30 20.84 -9.35
C LYS A 124 -18.69 19.45 -8.84
N ASN A 125 -17.92 18.88 -7.88
CA ASN A 125 -18.03 17.47 -7.49
C ASN A 125 -18.46 17.28 -6.04
N GLY A 126 -18.30 18.28 -5.20
CA GLY A 126 -18.71 18.26 -3.80
C GLY A 126 -20.23 18.39 -3.64
N GLY A 127 -20.68 18.20 -2.43
CA GLY A 127 -22.07 18.33 -2.04
C GLY A 127 -22.31 19.52 -1.11
N ALA A 128 -23.54 19.63 -0.60
CA ALA A 128 -23.92 20.63 0.39
C ALA A 128 -23.21 20.39 1.73
N MET A 129 -23.01 21.43 2.52
CA MET A 129 -22.49 21.30 3.89
C MET A 129 -23.52 20.59 4.78
N LYS A 130 -23.05 19.64 5.59
CA LYS A 130 -23.90 18.83 6.48
C LYS A 130 -23.92 19.30 7.93
N GLY A 131 -23.13 20.33 8.26
CA GLY A 131 -23.07 20.88 9.61
C GLY A 131 -22.24 20.08 10.63
N ASN A 132 -21.65 18.95 10.25
CA ASN A 132 -20.73 18.14 11.04
C ASN A 132 -19.38 17.99 10.34
N ILE A 133 -18.40 17.44 11.02
CA ILE A 133 -17.10 17.06 10.42
C ILE A 133 -17.19 15.59 9.99
N GLY A 134 -16.78 15.29 8.75
CA GLY A 134 -16.69 13.92 8.24
C GLY A 134 -15.55 13.13 8.91
N ARG A 135 -15.66 11.80 8.89
CA ARG A 135 -14.63 10.89 9.40
C ARG A 135 -13.64 10.54 8.32
N GLU A 136 -12.38 10.38 8.72
CA GLU A 136 -11.31 9.91 7.85
C GLU A 136 -10.92 8.48 8.20
N THR A 137 -10.91 7.62 7.19
CA THR A 137 -10.36 6.26 7.29
C THR A 137 -9.12 6.18 6.41
N LYS A 138 -7.98 5.75 6.99
CA LYS A 138 -6.74 5.59 6.23
C LYS A 138 -6.52 4.14 5.85
N ARG A 139 -6.09 3.90 4.61
CA ARG A 139 -5.80 2.58 4.03
C ARG A 139 -4.57 2.65 3.13
N PHE A 140 -4.02 1.50 2.81
CA PHE A 140 -3.11 1.33 1.70
C PHE A 140 -3.90 0.82 0.47
N VAL A 141 -3.51 1.26 -0.71
CA VAL A 141 -4.04 0.78 -1.98
C VAL A 141 -2.91 0.32 -2.91
N SER A 142 -1.69 0.66 -2.56
CA SER A 142 -0.48 0.24 -3.25
C SER A 142 0.40 -0.61 -2.35
N CYS A 143 1.15 -1.52 -2.97
CA CYS A 143 2.16 -2.35 -2.33
C CYS A 143 3.46 -2.26 -3.14
N ILE A 144 4.60 -2.19 -2.45
CA ILE A 144 5.92 -2.32 -3.07
C ILE A 144 6.24 -3.80 -3.13
N THR A 145 6.43 -4.32 -4.35
CA THR A 145 6.63 -5.74 -4.64
C THR A 145 7.96 -5.96 -5.37
N PRO A 146 8.47 -7.20 -5.47
CA PRO A 146 9.62 -7.50 -6.29
C PRO A 146 9.45 -7.07 -7.77
N ASP A 147 8.21 -7.08 -8.27
CA ASP A 147 7.88 -6.77 -9.65
C ASP A 147 7.59 -5.28 -9.88
N GLY A 148 7.69 -4.46 -8.82
CA GLY A 148 7.45 -3.02 -8.86
C GLY A 148 6.45 -2.55 -7.82
N VAL A 149 5.72 -1.48 -8.12
CA VAL A 149 4.65 -0.97 -7.24
C VAL A 149 3.30 -1.34 -7.83
N GLU A 150 2.57 -2.17 -7.13
CA GLU A 150 1.24 -2.63 -7.53
C GLU A 150 0.14 -1.81 -6.87
N LEU A 151 -0.98 -1.66 -7.59
CA LEU A 151 -2.16 -0.93 -7.16
C LEU A 151 -3.38 -1.83 -7.17
N ASN A 152 -4.13 -1.85 -6.08
CA ASN A 152 -5.43 -2.51 -6.05
C ASN A 152 -6.49 -1.64 -6.73
N MET A 153 -6.69 -1.87 -8.03
CA MET A 153 -7.63 -1.09 -8.85
C MET A 153 -9.10 -1.27 -8.43
N LYS A 154 -9.46 -2.37 -7.77
CA LYS A 154 -10.84 -2.61 -7.30
C LYS A 154 -11.30 -1.57 -6.28
N ALA A 155 -10.39 -0.97 -5.53
CA ALA A 155 -10.71 0.11 -4.59
C ALA A 155 -11.39 1.31 -5.29
N PHE A 156 -11.20 1.48 -6.61
CA PHE A 156 -11.71 2.61 -7.39
C PHE A 156 -13.04 2.34 -8.08
N ASP A 157 -13.51 1.10 -8.09
CA ASP A 157 -14.75 0.69 -8.77
C ASP A 157 -16.00 1.36 -8.17
N SER A 158 -15.91 1.81 -6.92
CA SER A 158 -16.99 2.54 -6.25
C SER A 158 -17.18 3.98 -6.75
N CYS A 159 -16.25 4.51 -7.55
CA CYS A 159 -16.26 5.89 -8.02
C CYS A 159 -16.88 6.01 -9.41
N ASP A 160 -17.90 6.89 -9.54
CA ASP A 160 -18.46 7.28 -10.86
C ASP A 160 -17.66 8.40 -11.50
N ARG A 161 -17.00 9.23 -10.69
CA ARG A 161 -16.21 10.39 -11.11
C ARG A 161 -14.81 10.32 -10.53
N ILE A 162 -13.84 10.28 -11.42
CA ILE A 162 -12.43 10.19 -11.03
C ILE A 162 -11.66 11.36 -11.65
N SER A 163 -10.86 12.04 -10.85
CA SER A 163 -9.89 13.04 -11.28
C SER A 163 -8.48 12.53 -11.00
N VAL A 164 -7.66 12.35 -12.02
CA VAL A 164 -6.28 11.89 -11.90
C VAL A 164 -5.31 13.03 -12.12
N VAL A 165 -4.49 13.31 -11.11
CA VAL A 165 -3.40 14.27 -11.20
C VAL A 165 -2.16 13.56 -11.71
N VAL A 166 -1.77 13.85 -12.95
CA VAL A 166 -0.55 13.33 -13.56
C VAL A 166 0.61 14.19 -13.10
N ASP A 167 1.40 13.65 -12.16
CA ASP A 167 2.48 14.36 -11.47
C ASP A 167 3.72 13.47 -11.40
N ARG A 168 4.88 14.01 -11.77
CA ARG A 168 6.14 13.23 -11.79
C ARG A 168 6.77 13.08 -10.41
N THR A 169 6.54 14.03 -9.54
CA THR A 169 7.21 14.14 -8.23
C THR A 169 6.28 13.90 -7.05
N GLY A 170 4.96 14.04 -7.28
CA GLY A 170 3.96 14.01 -6.21
C GLY A 170 3.73 15.37 -5.54
N ALA A 171 4.49 16.41 -5.90
CA ALA A 171 4.46 17.70 -5.20
C ALA A 171 3.14 18.47 -5.39
N VAL A 172 2.59 18.47 -6.60
CA VAL A 172 1.30 19.11 -6.94
C VAL A 172 0.14 18.23 -6.51
N SER A 173 0.22 16.93 -6.81
CA SER A 173 -0.85 15.97 -6.53
C SER A 173 -1.17 15.89 -5.04
N ALA A 174 -0.16 15.78 -4.18
CA ALA A 174 -0.35 15.74 -2.73
C ALA A 174 -1.12 16.98 -2.22
N ARG A 175 -0.86 18.16 -2.78
CA ARG A 175 -1.57 19.40 -2.41
C ARG A 175 -3.01 19.43 -2.89
N ILE A 176 -3.26 18.97 -4.12
CA ILE A 176 -4.62 18.90 -4.67
C ILE A 176 -5.44 17.89 -3.87
N VAL A 177 -4.90 16.70 -3.62
CA VAL A 177 -5.54 15.64 -2.85
C VAL A 177 -5.84 16.13 -1.44
N ASP A 178 -4.86 16.70 -0.71
CA ASP A 178 -5.04 17.18 0.65
C ASP A 178 -6.11 18.30 0.74
N ARG A 179 -6.15 19.22 -0.23
CA ARG A 179 -7.18 20.27 -0.22
C ARG A 179 -8.58 19.74 -0.45
N ILE A 180 -8.78 18.82 -1.41
CA ILE A 180 -10.09 18.20 -1.63
C ILE A 180 -10.50 17.35 -0.42
N ARG A 181 -9.56 16.62 0.19
CA ARG A 181 -9.76 15.89 1.43
C ARG A 181 -10.30 16.81 2.54
N ARG A 182 -9.64 17.96 2.78
CA ARG A 182 -10.05 18.94 3.79
C ARG A 182 -11.42 19.54 3.48
N TYR A 183 -11.72 19.84 2.22
CA TYR A 183 -13.05 20.33 1.83
C TYR A 183 -14.13 19.28 2.11
N ALA A 184 -13.88 18.01 1.77
CA ALA A 184 -14.82 16.93 2.02
C ALA A 184 -15.11 16.76 3.52
N LEU A 185 -14.05 16.60 4.33
CA LEU A 185 -14.16 16.45 5.78
C LEU A 185 -14.85 17.67 6.43
N GLY A 186 -14.44 18.88 6.04
CA GLY A 186 -15.04 20.12 6.56
C GLY A 186 -16.49 20.34 6.13
N SER A 187 -16.92 19.70 5.03
CA SER A 187 -18.34 19.69 4.58
C SER A 187 -19.16 18.54 5.15
N GLY A 188 -18.57 17.69 6.01
CA GLY A 188 -19.24 16.58 6.68
C GLY A 188 -19.29 15.27 5.89
N TYR A 189 -18.48 15.11 4.85
CA TYR A 189 -18.37 13.88 4.09
C TYR A 189 -17.24 13.01 4.63
N ASP A 190 -17.52 11.72 4.81
CA ASP A 190 -16.50 10.74 5.16
C ASP A 190 -15.53 10.54 3.99
N VAL A 191 -14.24 10.35 4.31
CA VAL A 191 -13.17 10.20 3.32
C VAL A 191 -12.37 8.94 3.61
N THR A 192 -12.16 8.12 2.58
CA THR A 192 -11.13 7.09 2.59
C THR A 192 -9.87 7.67 1.96
N SER A 193 -8.82 7.81 2.77
CA SER A 193 -7.52 8.33 2.36
C SER A 193 -6.54 7.19 2.17
N PHE A 194 -5.92 7.11 0.99
CA PHE A 194 -4.88 6.11 0.72
C PHE A 194 -3.52 6.75 0.85
N VAL A 195 -2.72 6.19 1.74
CA VAL A 195 -1.38 6.68 2.05
C VAL A 195 -0.33 5.98 1.18
N CYS A 196 0.77 6.66 0.95
CA CYS A 196 1.91 6.18 0.19
C CYS A 196 2.51 4.93 0.85
N SER A 197 2.73 3.88 0.08
CA SER A 197 3.35 2.64 0.57
C SER A 197 4.83 2.80 0.94
N LEU A 198 5.50 3.85 0.48
CA LEU A 198 6.90 4.10 0.77
C LEU A 198 7.10 4.82 2.13
N ASP A 199 6.28 5.84 2.45
CA ASP A 199 6.43 6.65 3.67
C ASP A 199 5.34 6.39 4.73
N GLY A 200 4.24 5.73 4.37
CA GLY A 200 3.10 5.44 5.26
C GLY A 200 2.35 6.68 5.77
N LYS A 201 2.63 7.87 5.23
CA LYS A 201 2.14 9.16 5.77
C LYS A 201 1.47 10.03 4.73
N THR A 202 2.10 10.23 3.57
CA THR A 202 1.59 11.11 2.51
C THR A 202 0.32 10.54 1.90
N VAL A 203 -0.76 11.31 1.90
CA VAL A 203 -2.00 10.91 1.24
C VAL A 203 -1.86 11.14 -0.26
N GLU A 204 -1.85 10.06 -1.02
CA GLU A 204 -1.70 10.07 -2.49
C GLU A 204 -3.04 10.03 -3.20
N HIS A 205 -4.04 9.35 -2.62
CA HIS A 205 -5.36 9.22 -3.22
C HIS A 205 -6.45 9.36 -2.17
N ILE A 206 -7.63 9.79 -2.59
CA ILE A 206 -8.82 9.82 -1.74
C ILE A 206 -10.05 9.34 -2.50
N ILE A 207 -10.96 8.74 -1.76
CA ILE A 207 -12.34 8.47 -2.19
C ILE A 207 -13.28 9.14 -1.20
N ILE A 208 -14.33 9.75 -1.72
CA ILE A 208 -15.46 10.27 -0.96
C ILE A 208 -16.65 9.38 -1.33
N PRO A 209 -16.93 8.32 -0.54
CA PRO A 209 -17.84 7.25 -0.95
C PRO A 209 -19.25 7.73 -1.28
N GLU A 210 -19.80 8.59 -0.44
CA GLU A 210 -21.14 9.13 -0.61
C GLU A 210 -21.30 9.96 -1.90
N LEU A 211 -20.24 10.65 -2.31
CA LEU A 211 -20.23 11.43 -3.56
C LEU A 211 -19.82 10.58 -4.76
N ARG A 212 -19.42 9.31 -4.56
CA ARG A 212 -18.85 8.41 -5.57
C ARG A 212 -17.76 9.13 -6.40
N PHE A 213 -16.96 9.93 -5.70
CA PHE A 213 -15.94 10.80 -6.29
C PHE A 213 -14.56 10.50 -5.71
N GLY A 214 -13.57 10.36 -6.59
CA GLY A 214 -12.19 10.12 -6.23
C GLY A 214 -11.22 11.11 -6.85
N VAL A 215 -10.13 11.41 -6.12
CA VAL A 215 -8.98 12.18 -6.62
C VAL A 215 -7.71 11.36 -6.38
N PHE A 216 -6.97 11.12 -7.44
CA PHE A 216 -5.83 10.22 -7.45
C PHE A 216 -4.58 10.89 -7.99
N SER A 217 -3.42 10.51 -7.44
CA SER A 217 -2.11 10.82 -8.00
C SER A 217 -1.69 9.72 -8.98
N SER A 218 -1.13 10.11 -10.11
CA SER A 218 -0.46 9.20 -11.03
C SER A 218 1.00 9.65 -11.17
N GLU A 219 1.89 8.91 -10.54
CA GLU A 219 3.33 9.15 -10.49
C GLU A 219 4.10 8.14 -11.37
N HIS A 220 5.42 8.19 -11.32
CA HIS A 220 6.28 7.33 -12.13
C HIS A 220 6.04 5.83 -11.88
N TYR A 221 5.88 5.43 -10.62
CA TYR A 221 5.63 4.03 -10.24
C TYR A 221 4.14 3.68 -10.11
N HIS A 222 3.26 4.69 -10.01
CA HIS A 222 1.82 4.53 -9.93
C HIS A 222 1.15 5.06 -11.19
N ARG A 223 1.23 4.35 -12.31
CA ARG A 223 0.52 4.75 -13.53
C ARG A 223 -0.93 4.29 -13.49
N LEU A 224 -1.79 5.14 -12.98
CA LEU A 224 -3.24 4.95 -13.11
C LEU A 224 -3.66 5.27 -14.55
N LEU A 225 -4.31 4.30 -15.19
CA LEU A 225 -4.93 4.44 -16.50
C LEU A 225 -6.39 3.94 -16.48
N PRO A 226 -7.27 4.54 -15.66
CA PRO A 226 -8.70 4.22 -15.74
C PRO A 226 -9.29 4.71 -17.08
N LYS A 227 -10.34 4.04 -17.58
CA LYS A 227 -10.91 4.29 -18.91
C LYS A 227 -11.84 5.52 -19.02
N LYS A 228 -12.27 6.12 -17.89
CA LYS A 228 -13.23 7.25 -17.86
C LYS A 228 -12.81 8.34 -16.89
N GLU A 229 -11.71 9.07 -17.19
CA GLU A 229 -11.14 10.00 -16.24
C GLU A 229 -10.96 11.39 -16.78
N ARG A 230 -10.94 12.34 -15.83
CA ARG A 230 -10.42 13.67 -16.05
C ARG A 230 -8.94 13.72 -15.67
N LYS A 231 -8.05 13.78 -16.63
CA LYS A 231 -6.60 13.99 -16.40
C LYS A 231 -6.31 15.47 -16.09
N ILE A 232 -5.50 15.68 -15.07
CA ILE A 232 -5.03 16.98 -14.61
C ILE A 232 -3.51 16.92 -14.63
N PHE A 233 -2.88 17.63 -15.54
CA PHE A 233 -1.43 17.64 -15.64
C PHE A 233 -0.84 18.64 -14.65
N ALA A 234 0.06 18.18 -13.78
CA ALA A 234 0.73 18.99 -12.77
C ALA A 234 1.51 20.16 -13.36
N SER A 235 2.06 19.99 -14.57
CA SER A 235 2.83 21.04 -15.26
C SER A 235 2.09 22.37 -15.40
N ARG A 236 0.76 22.38 -15.45
CA ARG A 236 -0.05 23.61 -15.52
C ARG A 236 0.01 24.48 -14.26
N PHE A 237 0.48 23.92 -13.14
CA PHE A 237 0.59 24.59 -11.84
C PHE A 237 2.01 25.03 -11.53
N HIS A 238 2.95 24.82 -12.44
CA HIS A 238 4.33 25.29 -12.28
C HIS A 238 4.51 26.68 -12.89
N THR A 239 5.44 27.41 -12.30
CA THR A 239 6.06 28.60 -12.84
C THR A 239 7.34 28.22 -13.57
N GLN A 240 8.03 29.18 -14.16
CA GLN A 240 9.31 28.92 -14.83
C GLN A 240 10.39 28.53 -13.81
N GLU A 241 10.97 27.35 -14.01
CA GLU A 241 12.08 26.82 -13.17
C GLU A 241 13.43 27.34 -13.66
N SER A 242 14.35 27.57 -12.69
CA SER A 242 15.73 27.82 -13.02
C SER A 242 16.41 26.53 -13.52
N GLU A 243 17.40 26.66 -14.40
CA GLU A 243 18.19 25.54 -14.92
C GLU A 243 18.85 24.71 -13.79
N LYS A 244 19.31 25.39 -12.75
CA LYS A 244 19.89 24.75 -11.57
C LYS A 244 18.90 23.81 -10.85
N VAL A 245 17.64 24.22 -10.71
CA VAL A 245 16.60 23.39 -10.09
C VAL A 245 16.29 22.18 -10.96
N LYS A 246 16.15 22.36 -12.27
CA LYS A 246 15.92 21.26 -13.23
C LYS A 246 17.02 20.19 -13.17
N ASN A 247 18.28 20.62 -13.14
CA ASN A 247 19.41 19.70 -13.06
C ASN A 247 19.41 18.90 -11.77
N ARG A 248 19.12 19.55 -10.62
CA ARG A 248 18.99 18.87 -9.33
C ARG A 248 17.81 17.89 -9.31
N LEU A 249 16.63 18.29 -9.82
CA LEU A 249 15.48 17.40 -9.95
C LEU A 249 15.79 16.16 -10.79
N SER A 250 16.45 16.36 -11.94
CA SER A 250 16.87 15.26 -12.81
C SER A 250 17.83 14.30 -12.12
N PHE A 251 18.84 14.82 -11.42
CA PHE A 251 19.80 14.01 -10.67
C PHE A 251 19.11 13.22 -9.55
N THR A 252 18.33 13.91 -8.72
CA THR A 252 17.63 13.29 -7.57
C THR A 252 16.62 12.23 -8.04
N ALA A 253 15.92 12.47 -9.16
CA ALA A 253 15.00 11.49 -9.75
C ALA A 253 15.72 10.24 -10.28
N LYS A 254 16.93 10.38 -10.84
CA LYS A 254 17.75 9.24 -11.25
C LYS A 254 18.22 8.43 -10.04
N ALA A 255 18.72 9.10 -9.01
CA ALA A 255 19.17 8.45 -7.78
C ALA A 255 18.03 7.73 -7.06
N TYR A 256 16.83 8.36 -6.97
CA TYR A 256 15.63 7.72 -6.42
C TYR A 256 15.30 6.42 -7.15
N ARG A 257 15.25 6.45 -8.49
CA ARG A 257 14.97 5.24 -9.28
C ARG A 257 16.01 4.15 -9.10
N SER A 258 17.29 4.53 -9.02
CA SER A 258 18.35 3.56 -8.77
C SER A 258 18.18 2.85 -7.43
N LEU A 259 17.84 3.59 -6.36
CA LEU A 259 17.59 2.99 -5.04
C LEU A 259 16.35 2.11 -5.03
N MET A 260 15.28 2.49 -5.73
CA MET A 260 14.08 1.65 -5.86
C MET A 260 14.40 0.34 -6.59
N ASN A 261 15.21 0.39 -7.66
CA ASN A 261 15.62 -0.82 -8.37
C ASN A 261 16.46 -1.76 -7.47
N GLU A 262 17.40 -1.22 -6.69
CA GLU A 262 18.18 -2.00 -5.72
C GLU A 262 17.29 -2.62 -4.63
N ALA A 263 16.20 -1.93 -4.24
CA ALA A 263 15.21 -2.47 -3.32
C ALA A 263 14.46 -3.64 -3.97
N PHE A 264 13.99 -3.50 -5.22
CA PHE A 264 13.31 -4.58 -5.96
C PHE A 264 14.22 -5.80 -6.12
N GLU A 265 15.47 -5.64 -6.52
CA GLU A 265 16.44 -6.73 -6.62
C GLU A 265 16.66 -7.43 -5.26
N SER A 266 16.70 -6.66 -4.18
CA SER A 266 16.82 -7.22 -2.83
C SER A 266 15.57 -8.02 -2.42
N MET A 267 14.38 -7.59 -2.84
CA MET A 267 13.12 -8.31 -2.61
C MET A 267 13.05 -9.60 -3.44
N ILE A 268 13.45 -9.56 -4.72
CA ILE A 268 13.58 -10.76 -5.57
C ILE A 268 14.45 -11.80 -4.87
N GLY A 269 15.64 -11.39 -4.43
CA GLY A 269 16.54 -12.29 -3.74
C GLY A 269 15.98 -12.82 -2.41
N ALA A 270 15.20 -12.03 -1.66
CA ALA A 270 14.55 -12.50 -0.44
C ALA A 270 13.45 -13.54 -0.75
N ARG A 271 12.68 -13.34 -1.83
CA ARG A 271 11.68 -14.30 -2.31
C ARG A 271 12.30 -15.62 -2.73
N GLU A 272 13.44 -15.61 -3.40
CA GLU A 272 14.19 -16.83 -3.75
C GLU A 272 14.61 -17.65 -2.50
N GLU A 273 15.03 -16.98 -1.42
CA GLU A 273 15.33 -17.68 -0.16
C GLU A 273 14.06 -18.23 0.51
N GLU A 274 12.94 -17.52 0.43
CA GLU A 274 11.64 -18.01 0.91
C GLU A 274 11.18 -19.26 0.15
N GLU A 275 11.36 -19.29 -1.17
CA GLU A 275 11.05 -20.46 -1.99
C GLU A 275 11.88 -21.69 -1.56
N LYS A 276 13.17 -21.50 -1.24
CA LYS A 276 14.01 -22.57 -0.68
C LYS A 276 13.50 -23.03 0.68
N ILE A 277 13.07 -22.12 1.54
CA ILE A 277 12.45 -22.44 2.84
C ILE A 277 11.18 -23.23 2.61
N ASN A 278 10.27 -22.77 1.75
CA ASN A 278 9.02 -23.48 1.44
C ASN A 278 9.29 -24.89 0.89
N TYR A 279 10.34 -25.04 0.05
CA TYR A 279 10.75 -26.35 -0.48
C TYR A 279 11.13 -27.33 0.62
N LEU A 280 11.78 -26.89 1.72
CA LEU A 280 12.13 -27.76 2.84
C LEU A 280 10.91 -28.34 3.59
N PHE A 281 9.76 -27.69 3.45
CA PHE A 281 8.52 -28.13 4.07
C PHE A 281 7.60 -28.93 3.13
N ARG A 282 7.93 -29.04 1.84
CA ARG A 282 7.14 -29.83 0.88
C ARG A 282 7.10 -31.30 1.27
N GLY A 283 5.90 -31.85 1.42
CA GLY A 283 5.66 -33.25 1.79
C GLY A 283 5.66 -33.53 3.29
N ILE A 284 5.86 -32.53 4.14
CA ILE A 284 5.77 -32.66 5.59
C ILE A 284 4.42 -32.06 6.04
N SER A 285 3.34 -32.85 5.93
CA SER A 285 1.97 -32.55 6.42
C SER A 285 1.33 -31.22 5.99
N ASP A 286 1.14 -31.05 4.68
CA ASP A 286 0.21 -30.05 4.16
C ASP A 286 -1.18 -30.68 3.96
N THR A 287 -1.75 -31.34 4.96
CA THR A 287 -3.10 -31.85 4.82
C THR A 287 -4.10 -30.70 4.85
N LYS A 288 -5.03 -30.69 3.92
CA LYS A 288 -6.15 -29.75 3.90
C LYS A 288 -6.87 -29.73 5.26
N GLU A 289 -6.97 -30.89 5.90
CA GLU A 289 -7.57 -31.06 7.23
C GLU A 289 -6.89 -30.20 8.31
N ALA A 290 -5.56 -30.17 8.36
CA ALA A 290 -4.83 -29.35 9.34
C ALA A 290 -5.03 -27.83 9.10
N VAL A 291 -5.08 -27.43 7.82
CA VAL A 291 -5.36 -26.03 7.45
C VAL A 291 -6.78 -25.64 7.87
N ASP A 292 -7.77 -26.47 7.59
CA ASP A 292 -9.18 -26.23 7.92
C ASP A 292 -9.38 -26.22 9.45
N GLU A 293 -8.72 -27.11 10.20
CA GLU A 293 -8.80 -27.14 11.68
C GLU A 293 -8.25 -25.86 12.30
N ILE A 294 -7.10 -25.38 11.84
CA ILE A 294 -6.51 -24.12 12.33
C ILE A 294 -7.39 -22.93 11.94
N ALA A 295 -7.93 -22.91 10.74
CA ALA A 295 -8.85 -21.85 10.30
C ALA A 295 -10.11 -21.80 11.20
N VAL A 296 -10.62 -22.96 11.67
CA VAL A 296 -11.70 -23.03 12.66
C VAL A 296 -11.26 -22.38 13.97
N GLN A 297 -10.12 -22.79 14.51
CA GLN A 297 -9.60 -22.25 15.79
C GLN A 297 -9.36 -20.73 15.76
N LEU A 298 -9.04 -20.16 14.60
CA LEU A 298 -8.85 -18.73 14.44
C LEU A 298 -10.17 -17.93 14.34
N CYS A 299 -11.29 -18.61 14.05
CA CYS A 299 -12.60 -17.98 13.94
C CYS A 299 -13.37 -17.97 15.27
N ASP A 300 -13.04 -18.89 16.17
CA ASP A 300 -13.61 -19.02 17.51
C ASP A 300 -12.90 -18.09 18.52
#